data_5832a1218ace678fb51bd8de5a3e0972
#
_entry.id   5832a1218ace678fb51bd8de5a3e0972
#
_cell.length_a   1.000
_cell.length_b   1.000
_cell.length_c   1.000
_cell.angle_alpha   90.00
_cell.angle_beta   90.00
_cell.angle_gamma   90.00
#
_symmetry.space_group_name_H-M   'P 1'
#
loop_
_entity.id
_entity.type
_entity.pdbx_description
1 polymer ?
#
loop_
_entity_poly.entity_id
_entity_poly.type
_entity_poly.pdbx_seq_one_letter_code
_entity_poly.pdbx_strand_id
1 'polypeptide(L)'
;MLTPSEQERYDRQIMIGGIGEEGQEKLKRSRVAIAGAGGLGSPIAIYLTAAGVGMIRIIDHDQVTLSNLNRQILHWEEDIGRKKVDSAKTKLGNLNRAVEIEAIAETITEDNVFHLMDSCDVIVDAMDNLPTRYLLNRCAIEKHIPFFHGAVNGFEGRVMTVIPGETACLRCMYRGPVPQEKFPVIGVAPAIIGSIQATEVIKYLIGIGRLLTNRLLIYDGLKVTFSEFKVDKNPNCDHCGSPLTLPSPQPGRGRE
;
A
#
# COMPACT_ATOMS: atom_id res chain seq x y z
N MET A 1 -18.85 -0.72 -18.65
CA MET A 1 -19.54 -2.03 -18.74
C MET A 1 -18.51 -3.15 -18.82
N LEU A 2 -18.80 -4.26 -18.17
CA LEU A 2 -17.96 -5.47 -18.25
C LEU A 2 -18.23 -6.20 -19.57
N THR A 3 -17.17 -6.75 -20.15
CA THR A 3 -17.29 -7.64 -21.32
C THR A 3 -17.78 -9.03 -20.88
N PRO A 4 -18.32 -9.88 -21.78
CA PRO A 4 -18.71 -11.25 -21.41
C PRO A 4 -17.58 -12.08 -20.78
N SER A 5 -16.34 -11.94 -21.26
CA SER A 5 -15.18 -12.63 -20.67
C SER A 5 -14.79 -12.09 -19.29
N GLU A 6 -15.04 -10.81 -19.02
CA GLU A 6 -14.83 -10.25 -17.68
C GLU A 6 -15.95 -10.71 -16.72
N GLN A 7 -17.20 -10.79 -17.19
CA GLN A 7 -18.30 -11.35 -16.38
C GLN A 7 -18.01 -12.80 -15.99
N GLU A 8 -17.53 -13.63 -16.92
CA GLU A 8 -17.12 -15.00 -16.64
C GLU A 8 -15.94 -15.05 -15.65
N ARG A 9 -14.89 -14.23 -15.88
CA ARG A 9 -13.70 -14.19 -15.03
C ARG A 9 -14.02 -13.79 -13.59
N TYR A 10 -14.88 -12.81 -13.40
CA TYR A 10 -15.21 -12.23 -12.09
C TYR A 10 -16.52 -12.72 -11.51
N ASP A 11 -17.14 -13.77 -12.08
CA ASP A 11 -18.43 -14.30 -11.64
C ASP A 11 -18.51 -14.48 -10.12
N ARG A 12 -17.53 -15.13 -9.52
CA ARG A 12 -17.49 -15.37 -8.07
C ARG A 12 -17.41 -14.10 -7.24
N GLN A 13 -16.78 -13.04 -7.73
CA GLN A 13 -16.71 -11.74 -7.06
C GLN A 13 -18.03 -10.97 -7.19
N ILE A 14 -18.58 -10.97 -8.38
CA ILE A 14 -19.85 -10.30 -8.70
C ILE A 14 -21.01 -10.86 -7.85
N MET A 15 -20.98 -12.16 -7.53
CA MET A 15 -21.98 -12.80 -6.66
C MET A 15 -21.92 -12.33 -5.20
N ILE A 16 -20.85 -11.68 -4.75
CA ILE A 16 -20.74 -11.20 -3.37
C ILE A 16 -21.70 -10.02 -3.16
N GLY A 17 -22.57 -10.11 -2.15
CA GLY A 17 -23.46 -9.00 -1.78
C GLY A 17 -22.66 -7.72 -1.48
N GLY A 18 -23.03 -6.62 -2.15
CA GLY A 18 -22.35 -5.33 -2.06
C GLY A 18 -21.22 -5.12 -3.08
N ILE A 19 -20.79 -6.15 -3.82
CA ILE A 19 -19.89 -5.98 -4.97
C ILE A 19 -20.72 -5.80 -6.24
N GLY A 20 -21.35 -6.85 -6.74
CA GLY A 20 -22.12 -6.81 -7.98
C GLY A 20 -21.29 -6.39 -9.20
N GLU A 21 -21.93 -6.16 -10.32
CA GLU A 21 -21.26 -5.62 -11.53
C GLU A 21 -20.75 -4.19 -11.29
N GLU A 22 -21.48 -3.38 -10.52
CA GLU A 22 -21.08 -1.99 -10.21
C GLU A 22 -19.74 -1.95 -9.45
N GLY A 23 -19.58 -2.80 -8.44
CA GLY A 23 -18.31 -2.89 -7.68
C GLY A 23 -17.16 -3.38 -8.56
N GLN A 24 -17.41 -4.35 -9.44
CA GLN A 24 -16.42 -4.82 -10.40
C GLN A 24 -16.02 -3.73 -11.41
N GLU A 25 -16.95 -2.91 -11.86
CA GLU A 25 -16.66 -1.75 -12.71
C GLU A 25 -15.85 -0.67 -11.99
N LYS A 26 -16.06 -0.47 -10.67
CA LYS A 26 -15.22 0.41 -9.86
C LYS A 26 -13.78 -0.09 -9.84
N LEU A 27 -13.57 -1.38 -9.59
CA LEU A 27 -12.22 -1.98 -9.64
C LEU A 27 -11.57 -1.78 -11.02
N LYS A 28 -12.31 -2.07 -12.10
CA LYS A 28 -11.82 -1.92 -13.48
C LYS A 28 -11.39 -0.49 -13.83
N ARG A 29 -11.95 0.52 -13.20
CA ARG A 29 -11.58 1.93 -13.44
C ARG A 29 -10.45 2.41 -12.53
N SER A 30 -10.16 1.68 -11.48
CA SER A 30 -9.22 2.10 -10.45
C SER A 30 -7.76 1.93 -10.85
N ARG A 31 -6.92 2.81 -10.32
CA ARG A 31 -5.49 2.90 -10.56
C ARG A 31 -4.74 2.82 -9.22
N VAL A 32 -3.95 1.77 -9.04
CA VAL A 32 -3.26 1.48 -7.76
C VAL A 32 -1.76 1.60 -7.92
N ALA A 33 -1.10 2.40 -7.08
CA ALA A 33 0.35 2.41 -6.96
C ALA A 33 0.80 1.45 -5.86
N ILE A 34 1.69 0.52 -6.18
CA ILE A 34 2.34 -0.39 -5.23
C ILE A 34 3.81 0.00 -5.14
N ALA A 35 4.22 0.50 -3.99
CA ALA A 35 5.61 0.84 -3.71
C ALA A 35 6.32 -0.40 -3.13
N GLY A 36 7.12 -1.05 -3.97
CA GLY A 36 7.84 -2.29 -3.68
C GLY A 36 7.25 -3.53 -4.34
N ALA A 37 8.10 -4.34 -4.98
CA ALA A 37 7.77 -5.62 -5.60
C ALA A 37 8.37 -6.81 -4.81
N GLY A 38 8.54 -6.64 -3.50
CA GLY A 38 9.12 -7.60 -2.59
C GLY A 38 8.11 -8.59 -1.99
N GLY A 39 8.35 -8.99 -0.74
CA GLY A 39 7.51 -9.98 -0.03
C GLY A 39 6.06 -9.53 0.18
N LEU A 40 5.83 -8.27 0.53
CA LEU A 40 4.49 -7.67 0.64
C LEU A 40 3.89 -7.38 -0.74
N GLY A 41 4.67 -6.75 -1.63
CA GLY A 41 4.22 -6.38 -2.96
C GLY A 41 3.78 -7.55 -3.82
N SER A 42 4.41 -8.72 -3.66
CA SER A 42 4.05 -9.94 -4.40
C SER A 42 2.59 -10.35 -4.23
N PRO A 43 2.09 -10.66 -3.04
CA PRO A 43 0.68 -11.02 -2.84
C PRO A 43 -0.27 -9.87 -3.16
N ILE A 44 0.09 -8.62 -2.83
CA ILE A 44 -0.73 -7.44 -3.15
C ILE A 44 -0.97 -7.38 -4.65
N ALA A 45 0.10 -7.38 -5.45
CA ALA A 45 0.02 -7.27 -6.91
C ALA A 45 -0.75 -8.46 -7.54
N ILE A 46 -0.51 -9.68 -7.07
CA ILE A 46 -1.21 -10.88 -7.55
C ILE A 46 -2.71 -10.75 -7.31
N TYR A 47 -3.14 -10.45 -6.08
CA TYR A 47 -4.57 -10.43 -5.75
C TYR A 47 -5.30 -9.23 -6.35
N LEU A 48 -4.69 -8.05 -6.43
CA LEU A 48 -5.30 -6.91 -7.10
C LEU A 48 -5.43 -7.12 -8.62
N THR A 49 -4.44 -7.76 -9.25
CA THR A 49 -4.51 -8.17 -10.66
C THR A 49 -5.59 -9.22 -10.89
N ALA A 50 -5.65 -10.25 -10.04
CA ALA A 50 -6.68 -11.28 -10.12
C ALA A 50 -8.08 -10.71 -9.92
N ALA A 51 -8.24 -9.73 -9.02
CA ALA A 51 -9.51 -9.03 -8.76
C ALA A 51 -9.94 -8.09 -9.89
N GLY A 52 -9.06 -7.77 -10.85
CA GLY A 52 -9.39 -6.94 -12.00
C GLY A 52 -9.34 -5.44 -11.72
N VAL A 53 -8.40 -4.99 -10.89
CA VAL A 53 -8.05 -3.56 -10.80
C VAL A 53 -7.53 -3.09 -12.15
N GLY A 54 -8.06 -1.99 -12.67
CA GLY A 54 -7.84 -1.58 -14.06
C GLY A 54 -6.38 -1.28 -14.39
N MET A 55 -5.65 -0.59 -13.51
CA MET A 55 -4.22 -0.32 -13.66
C MET A 55 -3.48 -0.51 -12.34
N ILE A 56 -2.33 -1.17 -12.41
CA ILE A 56 -1.41 -1.36 -11.29
C ILE A 56 -0.04 -0.83 -11.69
N ARG A 57 0.41 0.23 -11.02
CA ARG A 57 1.77 0.76 -11.11
C ARG A 57 2.61 0.11 -10.03
N ILE A 58 3.70 -0.57 -10.42
CA ILE A 58 4.63 -1.20 -9.50
C ILE A 58 5.98 -0.48 -9.59
N ILE A 59 6.48 -0.02 -8.44
CA ILE A 59 7.71 0.76 -8.34
C ILE A 59 8.70 -0.01 -7.47
N ASP A 60 9.83 -0.41 -8.06
CA ASP A 60 10.93 -1.09 -7.36
C ASP A 60 12.20 -0.99 -8.20
N HIS A 61 13.32 -0.57 -7.61
CA HIS A 61 14.59 -0.40 -8.33
C HIS A 61 15.44 -1.67 -8.39
N ASP A 62 15.14 -2.67 -7.57
CA ASP A 62 15.93 -3.87 -7.37
C ASP A 62 15.86 -4.86 -8.53
N GLN A 63 16.82 -5.78 -8.49
CA GLN A 63 16.82 -7.02 -9.27
C GLN A 63 16.43 -8.21 -8.39
N VAL A 64 15.91 -9.25 -9.03
CA VAL A 64 15.63 -10.53 -8.36
C VAL A 64 16.93 -11.22 -7.99
N THR A 65 17.05 -11.66 -6.74
CA THR A 65 18.18 -12.44 -6.25
C THR A 65 17.70 -13.74 -5.63
N LEU A 66 18.56 -14.75 -5.54
CA LEU A 66 18.21 -16.05 -4.93
C LEU A 66 17.66 -15.90 -3.51
N SER A 67 18.22 -14.98 -2.71
CA SER A 67 17.78 -14.72 -1.33
C SER A 67 16.39 -14.09 -1.22
N ASN A 68 15.80 -13.65 -2.32
CA ASN A 68 14.44 -13.11 -2.36
C ASN A 68 13.37 -14.20 -2.46
N LEU A 69 13.67 -15.33 -3.11
CA LEU A 69 12.70 -16.33 -3.55
C LEU A 69 11.98 -17.05 -2.41
N ASN A 70 12.52 -17.03 -1.20
CA ASN A 70 11.86 -17.61 -0.02
C ASN A 70 10.61 -16.83 0.45
N ARG A 71 10.36 -15.60 -0.09
CA ARG A 71 9.23 -14.76 0.31
C ARG A 71 8.64 -13.87 -0.78
N GLN A 72 9.34 -13.67 -1.89
CA GLN A 72 8.91 -12.83 -3.01
C GLN A 72 8.32 -13.73 -4.12
N ILE A 73 7.15 -14.33 -3.84
CA ILE A 73 6.54 -15.40 -4.63
C ILE A 73 6.14 -15.00 -6.07
N LEU A 74 6.15 -13.73 -6.37
CA LEU A 74 5.92 -13.21 -7.73
C LEU A 74 7.14 -13.46 -8.64
N HIS A 75 8.33 -13.72 -8.06
CA HIS A 75 9.57 -13.95 -8.77
C HIS A 75 9.99 -15.42 -8.68
N TRP A 76 10.62 -15.93 -9.72
CA TRP A 76 11.04 -17.33 -9.85
C TRP A 76 12.55 -17.42 -10.10
N GLU A 77 13.12 -18.63 -10.07
CA GLU A 77 14.56 -18.81 -10.31
C GLU A 77 15.01 -18.29 -11.67
N GLU A 78 14.19 -18.43 -12.70
CA GLU A 78 14.44 -17.91 -14.04
C GLU A 78 14.51 -16.38 -14.14
N ASP A 79 14.01 -15.67 -13.11
CA ASP A 79 14.04 -14.20 -13.05
C ASP A 79 15.31 -13.65 -12.38
N ILE A 80 16.18 -14.50 -11.83
CA ILE A 80 17.39 -14.02 -11.15
C ILE A 80 18.21 -13.12 -12.09
N GLY A 81 18.52 -11.90 -11.60
CA GLY A 81 19.22 -10.86 -12.36
C GLY A 81 18.30 -9.92 -13.15
N ARG A 82 17.02 -10.25 -13.35
CA ARG A 82 16.05 -9.33 -13.98
C ARG A 82 15.59 -8.27 -13.00
N LYS A 83 15.16 -7.12 -13.49
CA LYS A 83 14.45 -6.13 -12.66
C LYS A 83 13.17 -6.75 -12.09
N LYS A 84 12.90 -6.55 -10.79
CA LYS A 84 11.69 -7.07 -10.12
C LYS A 84 10.42 -6.61 -10.83
N VAL A 85 10.36 -5.35 -11.23
CA VAL A 85 9.19 -4.77 -11.91
C VAL A 85 8.94 -5.41 -13.28
N ASP A 86 9.98 -5.80 -14.02
CA ASP A 86 9.84 -6.47 -15.33
C ASP A 86 9.37 -7.91 -15.17
N SER A 87 9.89 -8.64 -14.17
CA SER A 87 9.41 -9.96 -13.78
C SER A 87 7.93 -9.89 -13.38
N ALA A 88 7.56 -8.93 -12.54
CA ALA A 88 6.19 -8.68 -12.11
C ALA A 88 5.27 -8.41 -13.30
N LYS A 89 5.64 -7.45 -14.18
CA LYS A 89 4.84 -7.08 -15.35
C LYS A 89 4.54 -8.30 -16.24
N THR A 90 5.53 -9.12 -16.50
CA THR A 90 5.37 -10.33 -17.33
C THR A 90 4.35 -11.29 -16.71
N LYS A 91 4.48 -11.60 -15.41
CA LYS A 91 3.63 -12.60 -14.75
C LYS A 91 2.22 -12.10 -14.48
N LEU A 92 2.08 -10.86 -14.06
CA LEU A 92 0.76 -10.25 -13.82
C LEU A 92 0.00 -10.05 -15.13
N GLY A 93 0.67 -9.65 -16.21
CA GLY A 93 0.06 -9.57 -17.53
C GLY A 93 -0.40 -10.94 -18.07
N ASN A 94 0.31 -12.02 -17.71
CA ASN A 94 -0.13 -13.38 -18.03
C ASN A 94 -1.29 -13.85 -17.13
N LEU A 95 -1.34 -13.40 -15.86
CA LEU A 95 -2.42 -13.70 -14.93
C LEU A 95 -3.73 -13.06 -15.38
N ASN A 96 -3.70 -11.79 -15.79
CA ASN A 96 -4.89 -11.07 -16.24
C ASN A 96 -4.54 -9.99 -17.28
N ARG A 97 -4.79 -10.31 -18.55
CA ARG A 97 -4.49 -9.42 -19.69
C ARG A 97 -5.37 -8.16 -19.76
N ALA A 98 -6.48 -8.11 -19.00
CA ALA A 98 -7.36 -6.96 -18.93
C ALA A 98 -6.83 -5.87 -17.96
N VAL A 99 -5.81 -6.18 -17.17
CA VAL A 99 -5.19 -5.25 -16.21
C VAL A 99 -3.93 -4.65 -16.83
N GLU A 100 -3.86 -3.33 -16.84
CA GLU A 100 -2.65 -2.61 -17.25
C GLU A 100 -1.59 -2.67 -16.14
N ILE A 101 -0.39 -3.15 -16.46
CA ILE A 101 0.74 -3.20 -15.52
C ILE A 101 1.80 -2.19 -15.96
N GLU A 102 1.94 -1.14 -15.19
CA GLU A 102 2.98 -0.14 -15.35
C GLU A 102 4.17 -0.46 -14.44
N ALA A 103 5.30 -0.80 -15.02
CA ALA A 103 6.52 -1.21 -14.32
C ALA A 103 7.52 -0.05 -14.29
N ILE A 104 7.88 0.44 -13.10
CA ILE A 104 8.81 1.55 -12.92
C ILE A 104 10.01 1.08 -12.11
N ALA A 105 11.19 1.01 -12.76
CA ALA A 105 12.43 0.53 -12.16
C ALA A 105 13.23 1.69 -11.52
N GLU A 106 12.62 2.40 -10.57
CA GLU A 106 13.20 3.58 -9.91
C GLU A 106 13.22 3.45 -8.39
N THR A 107 14.20 4.12 -7.78
CA THR A 107 14.20 4.37 -6.33
C THR A 107 13.24 5.50 -6.01
N ILE A 108 12.36 5.32 -5.03
CA ILE A 108 11.48 6.39 -4.56
C ILE A 108 12.28 7.36 -3.71
N THR A 109 12.28 8.63 -4.10
CA THR A 109 13.01 9.73 -3.46
C THR A 109 12.08 10.92 -3.18
N GLU A 110 12.56 11.94 -2.46
CA GLU A 110 11.80 13.18 -2.26
C GLU A 110 11.48 13.89 -3.58
N ASP A 111 12.40 13.82 -4.54
CA ASP A 111 12.28 14.52 -5.83
C ASP A 111 11.26 13.89 -6.77
N ASN A 112 11.05 12.56 -6.69
CA ASN A 112 10.21 11.84 -7.66
C ASN A 112 8.91 11.26 -7.08
N VAL A 113 8.75 11.14 -5.75
CA VAL A 113 7.61 10.47 -5.12
C VAL A 113 6.26 11.04 -5.57
N PHE A 114 6.15 12.36 -5.72
CA PHE A 114 4.92 13.01 -6.15
C PHE A 114 4.56 12.64 -7.59
N HIS A 115 5.55 12.63 -8.48
CA HIS A 115 5.36 12.23 -9.88
C HIS A 115 5.03 10.73 -10.00
N LEU A 116 5.72 9.89 -9.24
CA LEU A 116 5.49 8.45 -9.24
C LEU A 116 4.07 8.06 -8.77
N MET A 117 3.42 8.90 -7.98
CA MET A 117 2.05 8.67 -7.49
C MET A 117 0.98 9.41 -8.28
N ASP A 118 1.35 10.11 -9.38
CA ASP A 118 0.38 10.85 -10.20
C ASP A 118 -0.66 9.92 -10.83
N SER A 119 -1.90 10.40 -10.83
CA SER A 119 -3.06 9.70 -11.42
C SER A 119 -3.36 8.31 -10.81
N CYS A 120 -2.90 8.03 -9.58
CA CYS A 120 -3.29 6.86 -8.83
C CYS A 120 -4.37 7.21 -7.79
N ASP A 121 -5.34 6.32 -7.62
CA ASP A 121 -6.45 6.49 -6.66
C ASP A 121 -6.04 6.08 -5.25
N VAL A 122 -5.04 5.20 -5.11
CA VAL A 122 -4.53 4.70 -3.84
C VAL A 122 -3.03 4.40 -3.90
N ILE A 123 -2.37 4.50 -2.76
CA ILE A 123 -0.96 4.14 -2.57
C ILE A 123 -0.88 2.94 -1.60
N VAL A 124 -0.19 1.87 -2.01
CA VAL A 124 0.04 0.69 -1.18
C VAL A 124 1.52 0.60 -0.82
N ASP A 125 1.79 0.63 0.47
CA ASP A 125 3.15 0.54 1.03
C ASP A 125 3.57 -0.92 1.17
N ALA A 126 4.48 -1.36 0.31
CA ALA A 126 5.15 -2.65 0.38
C ALA A 126 6.67 -2.51 0.60
N MET A 127 7.11 -1.37 1.15
CA MET A 127 8.50 -1.07 1.42
C MET A 127 9.01 -1.79 2.67
N ASP A 128 10.32 -1.93 2.79
CA ASP A 128 11.00 -2.56 3.92
C ASP A 128 11.79 -1.55 4.80
N ASN A 129 11.70 -0.25 4.48
CA ASN A 129 12.40 0.80 5.20
C ASN A 129 11.49 1.98 5.56
N LEU A 130 11.67 2.54 6.75
CA LEU A 130 10.86 3.65 7.28
C LEU A 130 11.05 4.98 6.54
N PRO A 131 12.23 5.38 6.08
CA PRO A 131 12.39 6.63 5.34
C PRO A 131 11.47 6.70 4.12
N THR A 132 11.47 5.69 3.26
CA THR A 132 10.59 5.66 2.08
C THR A 132 9.11 5.60 2.47
N ARG A 133 8.75 4.87 3.55
CA ARG A 133 7.39 4.86 4.08
C ARG A 133 6.91 6.24 4.50
N TYR A 134 7.78 7.04 5.11
CA TYR A 134 7.44 8.41 5.48
C TYR A 134 7.27 9.31 4.25
N LEU A 135 8.10 9.16 3.21
CA LEU A 135 7.91 9.87 1.94
C LEU A 135 6.55 9.55 1.32
N LEU A 136 6.19 8.28 1.24
CA LEU A 136 4.90 7.83 0.73
C LEU A 136 3.73 8.35 1.57
N ASN A 137 3.81 8.28 2.89
CA ASN A 137 2.79 8.80 3.80
C ASN A 137 2.61 10.32 3.64
N ARG A 138 3.71 11.09 3.51
CA ARG A 138 3.65 12.53 3.26
C ARG A 138 3.01 12.83 1.90
N CYS A 139 3.46 12.15 0.85
CA CYS A 139 2.90 12.27 -0.50
C CYS A 139 1.39 11.96 -0.51
N ALA A 140 0.96 10.89 0.17
CA ALA A 140 -0.43 10.50 0.30
C ALA A 140 -1.27 11.62 0.95
N ILE A 141 -0.77 12.22 2.03
CA ILE A 141 -1.45 13.30 2.74
C ILE A 141 -1.57 14.56 1.86
N GLU A 142 -0.49 14.99 1.24
CA GLU A 142 -0.46 16.20 0.41
C GLU A 142 -1.28 16.05 -0.88
N LYS A 143 -1.33 14.85 -1.47
CA LYS A 143 -2.16 14.54 -2.66
C LYS A 143 -3.59 14.13 -2.31
N HIS A 144 -3.93 14.00 -1.03
CA HIS A 144 -5.22 13.46 -0.58
C HIS A 144 -5.55 12.06 -1.14
N ILE A 145 -4.54 11.21 -1.28
CA ILE A 145 -4.66 9.83 -1.77
C ILE A 145 -4.60 8.86 -0.59
N PRO A 146 -5.55 7.92 -0.41
CA PRO A 146 -5.49 6.91 0.64
C PRO A 146 -4.22 6.07 0.60
N PHE A 147 -3.70 5.75 1.80
CA PHE A 147 -2.44 5.05 1.98
C PHE A 147 -2.64 3.77 2.82
N PHE A 148 -2.25 2.65 2.25
CA PHE A 148 -2.42 1.32 2.84
C PHE A 148 -1.07 0.79 3.31
N HIS A 149 -0.81 0.96 4.61
CA HIS A 149 0.45 0.56 5.23
C HIS A 149 0.47 -0.91 5.61
N GLY A 150 1.58 -1.60 5.33
CA GLY A 150 1.89 -2.93 5.80
C GLY A 150 3.36 -3.04 6.24
N ALA A 151 3.61 -3.80 7.31
CA ALA A 151 4.95 -4.08 7.80
C ALA A 151 5.04 -5.49 8.37
N VAL A 152 6.23 -6.09 8.28
CA VAL A 152 6.50 -7.45 8.80
C VAL A 152 7.83 -7.51 9.52
N ASN A 153 7.92 -8.36 10.54
CA ASN A 153 9.15 -8.71 11.24
C ASN A 153 9.01 -10.14 11.80
N GLY A 154 9.90 -11.05 11.41
CA GLY A 154 9.85 -12.46 11.82
C GLY A 154 8.53 -13.10 11.39
N PHE A 155 7.74 -13.52 12.34
CA PHE A 155 6.39 -14.06 12.19
C PHE A 155 5.30 -13.02 12.43
N GLU A 156 5.65 -11.78 12.77
CA GLU A 156 4.68 -10.72 13.04
C GLU A 156 4.42 -9.87 11.81
N GLY A 157 3.21 -9.29 11.77
CA GLY A 157 2.83 -8.32 10.76
C GLY A 157 1.89 -7.25 11.27
N ARG A 158 1.83 -6.13 10.56
CA ARG A 158 1.04 -4.95 10.93
C ARG A 158 0.39 -4.37 9.71
N VAL A 159 -0.87 -3.93 9.85
CA VAL A 159 -1.62 -3.26 8.77
C VAL A 159 -2.40 -2.09 9.34
N MET A 160 -2.44 -1.00 8.60
CA MET A 160 -3.22 0.19 8.90
C MET A 160 -3.64 0.89 7.61
N THR A 161 -4.87 1.43 7.59
CA THR A 161 -5.38 2.25 6.49
C THR A 161 -5.40 3.72 6.91
N VAL A 162 -4.82 4.59 6.09
CA VAL A 162 -4.78 6.04 6.29
C VAL A 162 -5.65 6.72 5.23
N ILE A 163 -6.65 7.48 5.68
CA ILE A 163 -7.43 8.37 4.83
C ILE A 163 -6.99 9.81 5.17
N PRO A 164 -6.34 10.50 4.24
CA PRO A 164 -5.83 11.85 4.45
C PRO A 164 -6.93 12.83 4.91
N GLY A 165 -6.60 13.65 5.90
CA GLY A 165 -7.56 14.58 6.52
C GLY A 165 -8.42 13.96 7.62
N GLU A 166 -8.82 12.69 7.50
CA GLU A 166 -9.80 12.04 8.37
C GLU A 166 -9.14 11.23 9.50
N THR A 167 -8.06 10.50 9.21
CA THR A 167 -7.50 9.51 10.14
C THR A 167 -6.12 9.89 10.65
N ALA A 168 -5.66 9.17 11.69
CA ALA A 168 -4.26 9.15 12.06
C ALA A 168 -3.42 8.64 10.86
N CYS A 169 -2.24 9.22 10.66
CA CYS A 169 -1.30 8.79 9.63
C CYS A 169 -0.17 7.92 10.23
N LEU A 170 0.69 7.39 9.37
CA LEU A 170 1.82 6.58 9.80
C LEU A 170 2.72 7.30 10.81
N ARG A 171 2.93 8.61 10.63
CA ARG A 171 3.76 9.44 11.53
C ARG A 171 3.10 9.70 12.88
N CYS A 172 1.78 9.60 13.01
CA CYS A 172 1.10 9.61 14.31
C CYS A 172 1.47 8.38 15.14
N MET A 173 1.70 7.24 14.49
CA MET A 173 2.00 5.96 15.13
C MET A 173 3.50 5.81 15.46
N TYR A 174 4.37 6.04 14.48
CA TYR A 174 5.82 5.88 14.64
C TYR A 174 6.50 7.23 14.92
N ARG A 175 7.00 7.42 16.15
CA ARG A 175 7.58 8.69 16.64
C ARG A 175 9.04 8.55 17.09
N GLY A 176 9.75 7.53 16.72
CA GLY A 176 11.10 7.28 17.18
C GLY A 176 12.16 7.36 16.08
N PRO A 177 13.44 7.23 16.45
CA PRO A 177 14.50 7.03 15.49
C PRO A 177 14.25 5.75 14.70
N VAL A 178 14.66 5.77 13.44
CA VAL A 178 14.51 4.64 12.52
C VAL A 178 15.60 3.64 12.78
N PRO A 179 15.29 2.38 13.19
CA PRO A 179 16.30 1.33 13.23
C PRO A 179 16.83 1.06 11.83
N GLN A 180 18.14 0.99 11.67
CA GLN A 180 18.78 0.66 10.39
C GLN A 180 19.15 -0.83 10.29
N GLU A 181 18.48 -1.69 11.03
CA GLU A 181 18.80 -3.12 11.06
C GLU A 181 18.03 -3.90 10.01
N LYS A 182 18.68 -4.94 9.49
CA LYS A 182 18.05 -5.92 8.61
C LYS A 182 17.15 -6.84 9.45
N PHE A 183 15.85 -6.82 9.20
CA PHE A 183 14.88 -7.61 9.96
C PHE A 183 14.74 -9.05 9.40
N PRO A 184 14.68 -10.07 10.28
CA PRO A 184 14.31 -11.40 9.86
C PRO A 184 12.86 -11.44 9.36
N VAL A 185 12.55 -12.33 8.42
CA VAL A 185 11.18 -12.51 7.93
C VAL A 185 10.99 -13.92 7.36
N ILE A 186 9.90 -14.57 7.75
CA ILE A 186 9.41 -15.81 7.14
C ILE A 186 8.37 -15.48 6.06
N GLY A 187 8.43 -16.14 4.89
CA GLY A 187 7.65 -15.76 3.71
C GLY A 187 6.13 -15.74 3.89
N VAL A 188 5.58 -16.55 4.80
CA VAL A 188 4.13 -16.54 5.08
C VAL A 188 3.65 -15.26 5.77
N ALA A 189 4.50 -14.58 6.54
CA ALA A 189 4.10 -13.33 7.20
C ALA A 189 3.76 -12.21 6.19
N PRO A 190 4.64 -11.85 5.22
CA PRO A 190 4.27 -10.90 4.19
C PRO A 190 3.15 -11.39 3.27
N ALA A 191 2.96 -12.70 3.06
CA ALA A 191 1.82 -13.23 2.31
C ALA A 191 0.49 -12.89 2.98
N ILE A 192 0.36 -13.10 4.29
CA ILE A 192 -0.84 -12.77 5.07
C ILE A 192 -1.07 -11.25 5.10
N ILE A 193 -0.05 -10.48 5.43
CA ILE A 193 -0.16 -9.02 5.54
C ILE A 193 -0.49 -8.38 4.20
N GLY A 194 0.18 -8.78 3.12
CA GLY A 194 -0.11 -8.26 1.78
C GLY A 194 -1.51 -8.64 1.29
N SER A 195 -2.02 -9.82 1.65
CA SER A 195 -3.40 -10.20 1.36
C SER A 195 -4.42 -9.35 2.12
N ILE A 196 -4.12 -8.97 3.37
CA ILE A 196 -4.96 -8.04 4.14
C ILE A 196 -4.89 -6.63 3.53
N GLN A 197 -3.70 -6.15 3.12
CA GLN A 197 -3.58 -4.86 2.42
C GLN A 197 -4.40 -4.86 1.11
N ALA A 198 -4.32 -5.92 0.29
CA ALA A 198 -5.12 -6.06 -0.91
C ALA A 198 -6.63 -6.05 -0.61
N THR A 199 -7.05 -6.70 0.48
CA THR A 199 -8.44 -6.68 0.95
C THR A 199 -8.89 -5.27 1.33
N GLU A 200 -8.10 -4.51 2.06
CA GLU A 200 -8.38 -3.13 2.43
C GLU A 200 -8.51 -2.22 1.19
N VAL A 201 -7.60 -2.38 0.22
CA VAL A 201 -7.64 -1.66 -1.06
C VAL A 201 -8.94 -1.98 -1.82
N ILE A 202 -9.30 -3.24 -1.98
CA ILE A 202 -10.53 -3.66 -2.67
C ILE A 202 -11.76 -3.08 -1.97
N LYS A 203 -11.85 -3.19 -0.64
CA LYS A 203 -12.95 -2.62 0.16
C LYS A 203 -13.09 -1.12 -0.05
N TYR A 204 -11.97 -0.39 -0.03
CA TYR A 204 -11.96 1.05 -0.25
C TYR A 204 -12.46 1.41 -1.66
N LEU A 205 -11.91 0.78 -2.70
CA LEU A 205 -12.23 1.08 -4.10
C LEU A 205 -13.70 0.80 -4.44
N ILE A 206 -14.26 -0.26 -3.86
CA ILE A 206 -15.67 -0.61 -4.06
C ILE A 206 -16.60 0.24 -3.15
N GLY A 207 -16.13 0.64 -1.98
CA GLY A 207 -16.90 1.36 -0.96
C GLY A 207 -17.71 0.44 -0.05
N ILE A 208 -17.14 -0.73 0.34
CA ILE A 208 -17.82 -1.72 1.20
C ILE A 208 -17.05 -2.02 2.47
N GLY A 209 -17.76 -2.51 3.49
CA GLY A 209 -17.18 -2.98 4.73
C GLY A 209 -16.59 -1.86 5.59
N ARG A 210 -15.78 -2.24 6.57
CA ARG A 210 -15.10 -1.32 7.50
C ARG A 210 -13.60 -1.42 7.30
N LEU A 211 -12.94 -0.29 7.05
CA LEU A 211 -11.49 -0.20 6.90
C LEU A 211 -10.76 -0.20 8.26
N LEU A 212 -9.46 -0.49 8.22
CA LEU A 212 -8.54 -0.41 9.36
C LEU A 212 -8.11 1.06 9.62
N THR A 213 -9.06 1.97 9.62
CA THR A 213 -8.85 3.41 9.90
C THR A 213 -8.78 3.66 11.41
N ASN A 214 -7.79 4.45 11.84
CA ASN A 214 -7.52 4.71 13.27
C ASN A 214 -7.31 3.44 14.11
N ARG A 215 -6.93 2.35 13.47
CA ARG A 215 -6.64 1.06 14.09
C ARG A 215 -5.40 0.43 13.45
N LEU A 216 -4.52 -0.09 14.30
CA LEU A 216 -3.41 -0.94 13.88
C LEU A 216 -3.82 -2.39 14.12
N LEU A 217 -3.93 -3.18 13.06
CA LEU A 217 -4.05 -4.62 13.14
C LEU A 217 -2.65 -5.21 13.29
N ILE A 218 -2.44 -6.05 14.30
CA ILE A 218 -1.21 -6.82 14.52
C ILE A 218 -1.53 -8.29 14.39
N TYR A 219 -0.77 -8.97 13.54
CA TYR A 219 -0.76 -10.42 13.38
C TYR A 219 0.45 -11.02 14.11
N ASP A 220 0.20 -11.99 14.99
CA ASP A 220 1.21 -12.84 15.63
C ASP A 220 1.13 -14.23 15.01
N GLY A 221 2.06 -14.55 14.12
CA GLY A 221 2.06 -15.81 13.38
C GLY A 221 2.47 -17.04 14.21
N LEU A 222 3.15 -16.83 15.36
CA LEU A 222 3.47 -17.95 16.26
C LEU A 222 2.25 -18.43 17.04
N LYS A 223 1.31 -17.53 17.33
CA LYS A 223 0.04 -17.84 18.00
C LYS A 223 -1.15 -17.93 17.06
N VAL A 224 -0.97 -17.50 15.79
CA VAL A 224 -2.05 -17.37 14.79
C VAL A 224 -3.20 -16.50 15.34
N THR A 225 -2.84 -15.34 15.92
CA THR A 225 -3.80 -14.41 16.51
C THR A 225 -3.71 -13.04 15.87
N PHE A 226 -4.84 -12.33 15.89
CA PHE A 226 -4.94 -10.93 15.46
C PHE A 226 -5.36 -10.07 16.65
N SER A 227 -4.73 -8.92 16.81
CA SER A 227 -5.05 -7.93 17.83
C SER A 227 -5.18 -6.56 17.18
N GLU A 228 -6.16 -5.75 17.63
CA GLU A 228 -6.36 -4.40 17.15
C GLU A 228 -6.01 -3.39 18.24
N PHE A 229 -5.26 -2.36 17.86
CA PHE A 229 -4.89 -1.25 18.74
C PHE A 229 -5.39 0.06 18.13
N LYS A 230 -6.03 0.88 18.96
CA LYS A 230 -6.46 2.22 18.55
C LYS A 230 -5.25 3.11 18.28
N VAL A 231 -5.29 3.87 17.20
CA VAL A 231 -4.30 4.87 16.83
C VAL A 231 -4.97 6.23 16.75
N ASP A 232 -4.66 7.12 17.67
CA ASP A 232 -5.24 8.44 17.69
C ASP A 232 -4.45 9.43 16.83
N LYS A 233 -5.16 10.29 16.11
CA LYS A 233 -4.56 11.39 15.34
C LYS A 233 -3.86 12.36 16.28
N ASN A 234 -2.58 12.65 16.00
CA ASN A 234 -1.84 13.63 16.75
C ASN A 234 -2.05 15.02 16.13
N PRO A 235 -2.64 15.99 16.84
CA PRO A 235 -2.86 17.33 16.30
C PRO A 235 -1.57 18.07 15.96
N ASN A 236 -0.45 17.69 16.59
CA ASN A 236 0.87 18.26 16.35
C ASN A 236 1.74 17.34 15.46
N CYS A 237 1.13 16.46 14.65
CA CYS A 237 1.87 15.59 13.74
C CYS A 237 2.52 16.42 12.65
N ASP A 238 3.81 16.18 12.43
CA ASP A 238 4.61 16.83 11.39
C ASP A 238 4.19 16.48 9.94
N HIS A 239 3.37 15.44 9.75
CA HIS A 239 2.82 15.07 8.44
C HIS A 239 1.35 15.45 8.27
N CYS A 240 0.48 15.19 9.26
CA CYS A 240 -0.97 15.35 9.11
C CYS A 240 -1.61 16.27 10.14
N GLY A 241 -0.82 16.91 11.01
CA GLY A 241 -1.30 17.92 11.96
C GLY A 241 -1.68 19.22 11.26
N SER A 242 -2.51 20.03 11.89
CA SER A 242 -2.73 21.40 11.44
C SER A 242 -1.41 22.19 11.53
N PRO A 243 -1.07 23.06 10.56
CA PRO A 243 0.05 23.96 10.72
C PRO A 243 -0.12 24.73 12.03
N LEU A 244 0.92 24.73 12.87
CA LEU A 244 0.93 25.62 14.04
C LEU A 244 0.74 27.04 13.52
N THR A 245 -0.44 27.62 13.73
CA THR A 245 -0.65 29.05 13.54
C THR A 245 0.29 29.74 14.51
N LEU A 246 1.40 30.29 13.99
CA LEU A 246 2.22 31.19 14.76
C LEU A 246 1.30 32.29 15.29
N PRO A 247 1.32 32.59 16.59
CA PRO A 247 0.52 33.69 17.12
C PRO A 247 0.89 34.94 16.33
N SER A 248 -0.11 35.63 15.80
CA SER A 248 0.07 36.90 15.11
C SER A 248 0.93 37.82 15.99
N PRO A 249 1.95 38.51 15.45
CA PRO A 249 2.71 39.46 16.24
C PRO A 249 1.73 40.47 16.84
N GLN A 250 1.71 40.55 18.16
CA GLN A 250 0.88 41.53 18.87
C GLN A 250 1.31 42.93 18.42
N PRO A 251 0.38 43.82 18.05
CA PRO A 251 0.73 45.17 17.69
C PRO A 251 1.44 45.80 18.92
N GLY A 252 2.64 46.31 18.69
CA GLY A 252 3.48 46.92 19.70
C GLY A 252 2.68 47.97 20.48
N ARG A 253 2.62 47.84 21.82
CA ARG A 253 2.16 48.92 22.68
C ARG A 253 3.09 50.11 22.43
N GLY A 254 2.56 51.14 21.81
CA GLY A 254 3.24 52.44 21.73
C GLY A 254 3.67 52.84 23.15
N ARG A 255 4.93 53.16 23.29
CA ARG A 255 5.43 53.87 24.48
C ARG A 255 5.01 55.34 24.32
N GLU A 256 4.16 55.82 25.16
CA GLU A 256 4.05 57.20 25.56
C GLU A 256 5.21 57.60 26.47
#